data_a8213a690142e951223c6221ed5d05be
#
_entry.id   a8213a690142e951223c6221ed5d05be
#
_cell.length_a   1.000
_cell.length_b   1.000
_cell.length_c   1.000
_cell.angle_alpha   90.00
_cell.angle_beta   90.00
_cell.angle_gamma   90.00
#
_symmetry.space_group_name_H-M   'P 1'
#
loop_
_entity.id
_entity.type
_entity.pdbx_description
1 polymer ?
#
loop_
_entity_poly.entity_id
_entity_poly.type
_entity_poly.pdbx_seq_one_letter_code
_entity_poly.pdbx_strand_id
1 'polypeptide(L)'
;MTQVFRALSDPTRRRVLQLLRRGPMSAGELSDQFDVSKPTMSAHFSVLKEADLVHAEKAGKSVIYHLKLSVLEEALLGFVHSFGMGAEAPEPKSETTR
;
A
#
# COMPACT_ATOMS: atom_id res chain seq x y z
N MET A 1 -0.04 -11.38 3.36
CA MET A 1 1.17 -10.86 2.73
C MET A 1 1.15 -10.94 1.21
N THR A 2 0.73 -12.06 0.65
CA THR A 2 0.63 -12.22 -0.81
C THR A 2 -0.22 -11.10 -1.45
N GLN A 3 -1.32 -10.75 -0.81
CA GLN A 3 -2.21 -9.71 -1.33
C GLN A 3 -1.53 -8.34 -1.36
N VAL A 4 -0.67 -8.05 -0.38
CA VAL A 4 0.06 -6.79 -0.36
C VAL A 4 0.96 -6.70 -1.60
N PHE A 5 1.74 -7.74 -1.88
CA PHE A 5 2.66 -7.69 -3.01
C PHE A 5 1.93 -7.71 -4.35
N ARG A 6 0.79 -8.40 -4.41
CA ARG A 6 -0.07 -8.30 -5.58
C ARG A 6 -0.51 -6.86 -5.82
N ALA A 7 -0.95 -6.20 -4.75
CA ALA A 7 -1.38 -4.80 -4.85
C ALA A 7 -0.23 -3.90 -5.30
N LEU A 8 0.98 -4.16 -4.82
CA LEU A 8 2.15 -3.34 -5.13
C LEU A 8 2.73 -3.64 -6.51
N SER A 9 2.26 -4.67 -7.18
CA SER A 9 2.82 -5.05 -8.48
C SER A 9 2.38 -4.15 -9.62
N ASP A 10 1.41 -3.28 -9.40
CA ASP A 10 0.88 -2.39 -10.43
C ASP A 10 1.29 -0.94 -10.17
N PRO A 11 1.81 -0.22 -11.18
CA PRO A 11 2.26 1.15 -10.97
C PRO A 11 1.14 2.13 -10.61
N THR A 12 -0.07 1.92 -11.13
CA THR A 12 -1.20 2.78 -10.78
C THR A 12 -1.53 2.64 -9.30
N ARG A 13 -1.56 1.41 -8.80
CA ARG A 13 -1.83 1.18 -7.38
C ARG A 13 -0.74 1.75 -6.48
N ARG A 14 0.53 1.62 -6.89
CA ARG A 14 1.62 2.25 -6.13
C ARG A 14 1.45 3.77 -6.08
N ARG A 15 1.03 4.36 -7.20
CA ARG A 15 0.83 5.81 -7.24
C ARG A 15 -0.31 6.25 -6.33
N VAL A 16 -1.39 5.47 -6.28
CA VAL A 16 -2.50 5.75 -5.35
C VAL A 16 -1.98 5.80 -3.91
N LEU A 17 -1.18 4.80 -3.52
CA LEU A 17 -0.63 4.77 -2.16
C LEU A 17 0.28 5.97 -1.90
N GLN A 18 1.08 6.37 -2.89
CA GLN A 18 1.96 7.53 -2.76
C GLN A 18 1.15 8.81 -2.56
N LEU A 19 0.06 8.95 -3.28
CA LEU A 19 -0.83 10.11 -3.12
C LEU A 19 -1.46 10.12 -1.73
N LEU A 20 -1.95 8.98 -1.27
CA LEU A 20 -2.57 8.86 0.04
C LEU A 20 -1.57 9.05 1.18
N ARG A 21 -0.29 8.88 0.90
CA ARG A 21 0.75 9.16 1.88
C ARG A 21 0.74 10.63 2.33
N ARG A 22 0.27 11.51 1.45
CA ARG A 22 0.16 12.94 1.75
C ARG A 22 -1.08 13.26 2.57
N GLY A 23 -2.09 12.39 2.55
CA GLY A 23 -3.33 12.58 3.28
C GLY A 23 -4.48 11.91 2.57
N PRO A 24 -5.63 11.79 3.25
CA PRO A 24 -6.80 11.14 2.65
C PRO A 24 -7.29 11.86 1.41
N MET A 25 -7.84 11.10 0.47
CA MET A 25 -8.40 11.64 -0.77
C MET A 25 -9.66 10.86 -1.12
N SER A 26 -10.61 11.53 -1.76
CA SER A 26 -11.81 10.88 -2.25
C SER A 26 -11.50 10.02 -3.48
N ALA A 27 -12.38 9.06 -3.74
CA ALA A 27 -12.26 8.23 -4.94
C ALA A 27 -12.22 9.09 -6.19
N GLY A 28 -13.06 10.17 -6.24
CA GLY A 28 -13.07 11.08 -7.37
C GLY A 28 -11.77 11.83 -7.52
N GLU A 29 -11.24 12.36 -6.42
CA GLU A 29 -9.96 13.07 -6.45
C GLU A 29 -8.82 12.15 -6.92
N LEU A 30 -8.81 10.92 -6.43
CA LEU A 30 -7.79 9.94 -6.85
C LEU A 30 -7.94 9.63 -8.33
N SER A 31 -9.16 9.36 -8.79
CA SER A 31 -9.40 9.00 -10.18
C SER A 31 -8.98 10.13 -11.13
N ASP A 32 -9.13 11.38 -10.71
CA ASP A 32 -8.77 12.54 -11.53
C ASP A 32 -7.26 12.63 -11.75
N GLN A 33 -6.46 11.92 -10.97
CA GLN A 33 -5.01 11.92 -11.13
C GLN A 33 -4.52 10.96 -12.22
N PHE A 34 -5.43 10.17 -12.80
CA PHE A 34 -5.06 9.10 -13.72
C PHE A 34 -5.89 9.18 -15.00
N ASP A 35 -5.25 8.84 -16.12
CA ASP A 35 -5.92 8.70 -17.40
C ASP A 35 -6.37 7.26 -17.56
N VAL A 36 -7.27 6.84 -16.69
CA VAL A 36 -7.73 5.46 -16.57
C VAL A 36 -9.23 5.49 -16.36
N SER A 37 -9.95 4.55 -16.94
CA SER A 37 -11.40 4.50 -16.81
C SER A 37 -11.83 4.28 -15.35
N LYS A 38 -13.03 4.76 -15.01
CA LYS A 38 -13.55 4.62 -13.65
C LYS A 38 -13.71 3.16 -13.22
N PRO A 39 -14.21 2.25 -14.09
CA PRO A 39 -14.27 0.84 -13.69
C PRO A 39 -12.89 0.25 -13.39
N THR A 40 -11.87 0.63 -14.15
CA THR A 40 -10.50 0.15 -13.90
C THR A 40 -9.98 0.71 -12.58
N MET A 41 -10.24 1.99 -12.30
CA MET A 41 -9.84 2.56 -11.00
C MET A 41 -10.56 1.86 -9.85
N SER A 42 -11.85 1.56 -10.00
CA SER A 42 -12.59 0.82 -8.97
C SER A 42 -11.98 -0.55 -8.70
N ALA A 43 -11.51 -1.23 -9.75
CA ALA A 43 -10.83 -2.51 -9.60
C ALA A 43 -9.52 -2.34 -8.80
N HIS A 44 -8.76 -1.28 -9.08
CA HIS A 44 -7.54 -1.00 -8.31
C HIS A 44 -7.85 -0.72 -6.84
N PHE A 45 -8.89 0.06 -6.57
CA PHE A 45 -9.28 0.35 -5.19
C PHE A 45 -9.68 -0.94 -4.46
N SER A 46 -10.39 -1.85 -5.14
CA SER A 46 -10.78 -3.12 -4.54
C SER A 46 -9.57 -3.97 -4.17
N VAL A 47 -8.56 -4.03 -5.05
CA VAL A 47 -7.34 -4.77 -4.77
C VAL A 47 -6.63 -4.19 -3.54
N LEU A 48 -6.55 -2.86 -3.46
CA LEU A 48 -5.91 -2.20 -2.32
C LEU A 48 -6.68 -2.44 -1.02
N LYS A 49 -8.01 -2.44 -1.07
CA LYS A 49 -8.83 -2.73 0.12
C LYS A 49 -8.67 -4.18 0.56
N GLU A 50 -8.65 -5.12 -0.38
CA GLU A 50 -8.49 -6.54 -0.05
C GLU A 50 -7.12 -6.80 0.59
N ALA A 51 -6.12 -6.03 0.20
CA ALA A 51 -4.78 -6.14 0.79
C ALA A 51 -4.69 -5.42 2.14
N ASP A 52 -5.77 -4.76 2.56
CA ASP A 52 -5.82 -3.99 3.81
C ASP A 52 -4.81 -2.83 3.82
N LEU A 53 -4.45 -2.34 2.63
CA LEU A 53 -3.53 -1.21 2.50
C LEU A 53 -4.23 0.13 2.58
N VAL A 54 -5.54 0.15 2.36
CA VAL A 54 -6.34 1.36 2.47
C VAL A 54 -7.63 1.05 3.23
N HIS A 55 -8.16 2.10 3.83
CA HIS A 55 -9.45 2.07 4.51
C HIS A 55 -10.38 3.04 3.78
N ALA A 56 -11.59 2.60 3.49
CA ALA A 56 -12.59 3.43 2.81
C ALA A 56 -13.61 3.90 3.82
N GLU A 57 -13.85 5.21 3.81
CA GLU A 57 -14.80 5.85 4.71
C GLU A 57 -15.85 6.57 3.89
N LYS A 58 -17.12 6.28 4.14
CA LYS A 58 -18.18 6.97 3.42
C LYS A 58 -18.44 8.33 4.06
N ALA A 59 -18.41 9.38 3.26
CA ALA A 59 -18.62 10.73 3.71
C ALA A 59 -19.61 11.39 2.75
N GLY A 60 -20.89 11.43 3.12
CA GLY A 60 -21.95 11.90 2.24
C GLY A 60 -22.05 11.01 1.01
N LYS A 61 -21.91 11.61 -0.16
CA LYS A 61 -21.95 10.90 -1.44
C LYS A 61 -20.56 10.44 -1.88
N SER A 62 -19.54 10.79 -1.11
CA SER A 62 -18.15 10.49 -1.46
C SER A 62 -17.64 9.31 -0.66
N VAL A 63 -16.63 8.66 -1.21
CA VAL A 63 -15.86 7.65 -0.48
C VAL A 63 -14.45 8.22 -0.31
N ILE A 64 -13.98 8.31 0.92
CA ILE A 64 -12.67 8.85 1.24
C ILE A 64 -11.75 7.68 1.56
N TYR A 65 -10.59 7.64 0.91
CA TYR A 65 -9.60 6.59 1.15
C TYR A 65 -8.49 7.10 2.06
N HIS A 66 -8.11 6.27 2.99
CA HIS A 66 -7.01 6.52 3.94
C HIS A 66 -5.97 5.43 3.78
N LEU A 67 -4.70 5.82 3.77
CA LEU A 67 -3.61 4.84 3.74
C LEU A 67 -3.47 4.20 5.11
N LYS A 68 -3.36 2.87 5.12
CA LYS A 68 -3.03 2.13 6.35
C LYS A 68 -1.52 1.89 6.34
N LEU A 69 -0.78 2.92 6.70
CA LEU A 69 0.67 2.92 6.59
C LEU A 69 1.32 1.80 7.40
N SER A 70 0.81 1.52 8.60
CA SER A 70 1.39 0.48 9.42
C SER A 70 1.30 -0.90 8.77
N VAL A 71 0.21 -1.17 8.04
CA VAL A 71 0.06 -2.43 7.32
C VAL A 71 1.12 -2.55 6.23
N LEU A 72 1.31 -1.47 5.47
CA LEU A 72 2.32 -1.44 4.42
C LEU A 72 3.72 -1.64 5.00
N GLU A 73 4.04 -0.89 6.06
CA GLU A 73 5.35 -0.98 6.70
C GLU A 73 5.63 -2.38 7.23
N GLU A 74 4.67 -2.97 7.92
CA GLU A 74 4.84 -4.30 8.49
C GLU A 74 5.08 -5.35 7.41
N ALA A 75 4.35 -5.24 6.30
CA ALA A 75 4.52 -6.19 5.20
C ALA A 75 5.91 -6.07 4.58
N LEU A 76 6.36 -4.85 4.34
CA LEU A 76 7.65 -4.61 3.72
C LEU A 76 8.79 -5.02 4.64
N LEU A 77 8.71 -4.68 5.94
CA LEU A 77 9.73 -5.05 6.90
C LEU A 77 9.78 -6.56 7.09
N GLY A 78 8.62 -7.20 7.16
CA GLY A 78 8.55 -8.65 7.26
C GLY A 78 9.20 -9.34 6.06
N PHE A 79 8.97 -8.80 4.87
CA PHE A 79 9.56 -9.33 3.66
C PHE A 79 11.09 -9.19 3.70
N VAL A 80 11.57 -8.00 4.04
CA VAL A 80 13.01 -7.74 4.14
C VAL A 80 13.64 -8.67 5.18
N HIS A 81 13.03 -8.78 6.35
CA HIS A 81 13.56 -9.62 7.42
C HIS A 81 13.58 -11.10 7.04
N SER A 82 12.65 -11.55 6.19
CA SER A 82 12.63 -12.94 5.77
C SER A 82 13.88 -13.34 4.97
N PHE A 83 14.59 -12.33 4.44
CA PHE A 83 15.85 -12.56 3.72
C PHE A 83 17.06 -12.26 4.59
N GLY A 84 16.87 -12.08 5.91
CA GLY A 84 17.97 -11.76 6.80
C GLY A 84 18.51 -10.35 6.62
N MET A 85 17.71 -9.45 6.06
CA MET A 85 18.08 -8.07 5.78
C MET A 85 17.36 -7.14 6.75
N GLY A 86 17.68 -5.87 6.69
CA GLY A 86 17.00 -4.87 7.47
C GLY A 86 17.97 -3.98 8.22
N ALA A 87 17.48 -2.84 8.70
CA ALA A 87 18.33 -1.82 9.30
C ALA A 87 19.00 -2.26 10.58
N GLU A 88 18.34 -3.10 11.36
CA GLU A 88 18.85 -3.56 12.64
C GLU A 88 19.64 -4.85 12.53
N ALA A 89 19.78 -5.33 11.35
CA ALA A 89 20.58 -6.53 11.15
C ALA A 89 21.99 -6.25 11.55
N PRO A 90 22.60 -6.68 12.15
CA PRO A 90 23.84 -6.59 12.28
C PRO A 90 24.36 -7.30 13.31
N GLU A 91 23.82 -7.37 13.34
CA GLU A 91 24.18 -7.88 13.90
C GLU A 91 24.94 -8.62 13.78
N PRO A 92 25.19 -8.61 13.86
CA PRO A 92 25.80 -9.18 13.75
C PRO A 92 26.42 -9.96 13.80
N LYS A 93 26.56 -9.99 13.79
CA LYS A 93 26.88 -10.66 13.75
C LYS A 93 27.18 -11.49 13.65
N SER A 94 27.16 -11.41 13.91
CA SER A 94 27.19 -12.18 13.74
C SER A 94 27.35 -12.85 13.56
N GLU A 95 27.42 -12.84 13.86
CA GLU A 95 27.32 -13.50 13.62
C GLU A 95 27.39 -14.09 13.13
N THR A 96 27.74 -14.10 13.47
CA THR A 96 27.65 -14.75 12.94
C THR A 96 27.77 -15.28 12.39
N THR A 97 27.96 -15.27 12.70
CA THR A 97 27.89 -15.86 12.14
C THR A 97 28.04 -16.25 11.61
N ARG A 98 28.41 -16.22 11.75
CA ARG A 98 28.37 -16.73 11.34
C ARG A 98 28.57 -17.26 11.07
#